data_c49d5205dcb5143d1d922334172057ed
#
_entry.id   c49d5205dcb5143d1d922334172057ed
#
_cell.length_a   1.000
_cell.length_b   1.000
_cell.length_c   1.000
_cell.angle_alpha   90.00
_cell.angle_beta   90.00
_cell.angle_gamma   90.00
#
_symmetry.space_group_name_H-M   'P 1'
#
loop_
_entity.id
_entity.type
_entity.pdbx_description
1 polymer ?
#
loop_
_entity_poly.entity_id
_entity_poly.type
_entity_poly.pdbx_seq_one_letter_code
_entity_poly.pdbx_strand_id
1 'polypeptide(L)'
;MNRNRLTECVLPTVLFVDMNSFFASCEQQVNFWLRGRPVGVCVYTGRQGCVIAPSVEAKLRGVKTGMRLDEAMALCPDLVPVETHPSRYREFHVKIVAVLKKFSDDVVPKSIDEAVVDLTNYQLVYKDMRKVAQDIKQAIRRDVGDYMRCSIGIAPNVFLAKLASDVQKPDGLTVITPDTIDDVLRSLRLTDLPGIGRGMAARLEAGGIHTPLALRYASPDHLKAVCQSIIGWHWHLRLNFSGEVDLDSSGANKSMSAMRTISPEQRSTPERLEELLLSLCLTLERRMVRQQVFCQEMSFSCRYQSGKTYNYEVRFPEPRQDGPELYQIINQRLLTFQEAHRCEPVLNEHLRSMCVAVFRFIPTESVPLSLFSDTSRKDKLRQTLHDLKAKFGSDKLLRATELRDDPVYRDVIGFGNIKDL
;
A
#
# COMPACT_ATOMS: atom_id res chain seq x y z
N MET A 1 -2.33 15.27 -41.71
CA MET A 1 -1.78 13.93 -41.73
C MET A 1 -2.59 13.01 -40.84
N ASN A 2 -3.19 12.06 -41.44
CA ASN A 2 -4.02 10.94 -40.99
C ASN A 2 -4.38 10.79 -39.49
N ARG A 3 -5.57 11.33 -39.12
CA ARG A 3 -6.31 11.01 -37.89
C ARG A 3 -6.98 9.62 -37.87
N ASN A 4 -6.78 8.77 -38.92
CA ASN A 4 -7.61 7.59 -39.20
C ASN A 4 -6.97 6.23 -38.91
N ARG A 5 -5.93 6.11 -38.04
CA ARG A 5 -5.33 4.79 -37.74
C ARG A 5 -5.44 4.31 -36.29
N LEU A 6 -6.23 4.95 -35.42
CA LEU A 6 -6.40 4.52 -34.02
C LEU A 6 -7.85 4.24 -33.60
N THR A 7 -8.78 4.15 -34.55
CA THR A 7 -10.16 3.73 -34.26
C THR A 7 -10.39 2.24 -34.53
N GLU A 8 -9.51 1.36 -34.10
CA GLU A 8 -9.96 0.04 -33.69
C GLU A 8 -10.89 0.28 -32.49
N CYS A 9 -12.06 -0.36 -32.50
CA CYS A 9 -13.11 -0.18 -31.51
C CYS A 9 -12.58 -0.54 -30.13
N VAL A 10 -12.05 0.46 -29.42
CA VAL A 10 -11.44 0.27 -28.08
C VAL A 10 -12.59 0.16 -27.09
N LEU A 11 -12.98 -1.08 -26.79
CA LEU A 11 -14.09 -1.38 -25.90
C LEU A 11 -13.68 -1.22 -24.43
N PRO A 12 -14.55 -0.63 -23.59
CA PRO A 12 -14.33 -0.51 -22.16
C PRO A 12 -14.65 -1.86 -21.49
N THR A 13 -13.66 -2.74 -21.39
CA THR A 13 -13.79 -4.11 -20.86
C THR A 13 -13.10 -4.32 -19.52
N VAL A 14 -12.32 -3.35 -19.06
CA VAL A 14 -11.62 -3.40 -17.78
C VAL A 14 -12.42 -2.68 -16.72
N LEU A 15 -12.74 -3.38 -15.63
CA LEU A 15 -13.41 -2.82 -14.46
C LEU A 15 -12.38 -2.62 -13.33
N PHE A 16 -12.42 -1.45 -12.70
CA PHE A 16 -11.69 -1.18 -11.47
C PHE A 16 -12.69 -1.03 -10.32
N VAL A 17 -12.64 -1.95 -9.39
CA VAL A 17 -13.51 -2.00 -8.20
C VAL A 17 -12.75 -1.40 -7.02
N ASP A 18 -13.29 -0.35 -6.39
CA ASP A 18 -12.69 0.38 -5.28
C ASP A 18 -13.71 0.45 -4.13
N MET A 19 -13.38 -0.17 -2.99
CA MET A 19 -14.28 -0.22 -1.84
C MET A 19 -14.32 1.14 -1.13
N ASN A 20 -15.52 1.64 -0.89
CA ASN A 20 -15.69 2.96 -0.28
C ASN A 20 -15.39 2.93 1.22
N SER A 21 -14.41 3.74 1.67
CA SER A 21 -14.03 3.86 3.08
C SER A 21 -13.83 2.49 3.75
N PHE A 22 -13.10 1.59 3.11
CA PHE A 22 -13.08 0.14 3.36
C PHE A 22 -13.03 -0.24 4.83
N PHE A 23 -12.00 0.19 5.59
CA PHE A 23 -11.88 -0.21 7.00
C PHE A 23 -13.07 0.28 7.84
N ALA A 24 -13.52 1.52 7.63
CA ALA A 24 -14.69 2.04 8.34
C ALA A 24 -15.96 1.28 7.95
N SER A 25 -16.14 0.94 6.68
CA SER A 25 -17.28 0.13 6.22
C SER A 25 -17.26 -1.27 6.80
N CYS A 26 -16.09 -1.91 6.96
CA CYS A 26 -15.96 -3.19 7.66
C CYS A 26 -16.39 -3.09 9.13
N GLU A 27 -15.99 -2.01 9.83
CA GLU A 27 -16.42 -1.79 11.22
C GLU A 27 -17.93 -1.55 11.31
N GLN A 28 -18.50 -0.74 10.42
CA GLN A 28 -19.94 -0.47 10.36
C GLN A 28 -20.74 -1.71 9.94
N GLN A 29 -20.15 -2.61 9.13
CA GLN A 29 -20.79 -3.88 8.74
C GLN A 29 -20.92 -4.82 9.93
N VAL A 30 -19.88 -4.92 10.76
CA VAL A 30 -19.86 -5.83 11.92
C VAL A 30 -20.61 -5.26 13.10
N ASN A 31 -20.49 -3.94 13.35
CA ASN A 31 -21.13 -3.27 14.45
C ASN A 31 -22.25 -2.36 13.96
N PHE A 32 -23.48 -2.82 14.12
CA PHE A 32 -24.69 -2.09 13.72
C PHE A 32 -24.78 -0.68 14.33
N TRP A 33 -24.30 -0.47 15.56
CA TRP A 33 -24.34 0.83 16.25
C TRP A 33 -23.43 1.89 15.62
N LEU A 34 -22.50 1.50 14.76
CA LEU A 34 -21.63 2.42 14.01
C LEU A 34 -22.25 2.87 12.68
N ARG A 35 -23.33 2.23 12.22
CA ARG A 35 -23.96 2.52 10.95
C ARG A 35 -24.59 3.91 10.94
N GLY A 36 -24.36 4.66 9.87
CA GLY A 36 -24.86 6.03 9.70
C GLY A 36 -24.16 7.07 10.60
N ARG A 37 -23.20 6.66 11.42
CA ARG A 37 -22.43 7.56 12.28
C ARG A 37 -21.08 7.90 11.64
N PRO A 38 -20.51 9.09 11.88
CA PRO A 38 -19.16 9.40 11.50
C PRO A 38 -18.19 8.54 12.31
N VAL A 39 -17.45 7.65 11.64
CA VAL A 39 -16.46 6.74 12.23
C VAL A 39 -15.07 7.11 11.72
N GLY A 40 -14.10 7.18 12.60
CA GLY A 40 -12.69 7.33 12.29
C GLY A 40 -11.89 6.09 12.73
N VAL A 41 -11.47 5.25 11.78
CA VAL A 41 -10.61 4.11 12.11
C VAL A 41 -9.18 4.60 12.33
N CYS A 42 -8.60 4.26 13.48
CA CYS A 42 -7.29 4.71 13.93
C CYS A 42 -6.45 3.51 14.39
N VAL A 43 -5.12 3.60 14.25
CA VAL A 43 -4.23 2.57 14.81
C VAL A 43 -4.34 2.53 16.35
N TYR A 44 -4.51 3.70 16.96
CA TYR A 44 -4.80 3.90 18.39
C TYR A 44 -5.69 5.13 18.57
N THR A 45 -6.54 5.12 19.58
CA THR A 45 -7.59 6.12 19.82
C THR A 45 -7.19 7.25 20.76
N GLY A 46 -5.90 7.37 21.11
CA GLY A 46 -5.37 8.52 21.86
C GLY A 46 -5.42 9.82 21.05
N ARG A 47 -5.38 10.99 21.70
CA ARG A 47 -5.49 12.33 21.07
C ARG A 47 -4.53 12.54 19.88
N GLN A 48 -3.34 11.94 19.91
CA GLN A 48 -2.36 12.00 18.82
C GLN A 48 -2.54 10.88 17.78
N GLY A 49 -3.59 10.08 17.87
CA GLY A 49 -3.94 9.06 16.90
C GLY A 49 -4.12 9.66 15.50
N CYS A 50 -3.90 8.84 14.49
CA CYS A 50 -4.10 9.23 13.10
C CYS A 50 -5.30 8.47 12.54
N VAL A 51 -6.24 9.18 11.92
CA VAL A 51 -7.37 8.59 11.19
C VAL A 51 -6.84 7.98 9.90
N ILE A 52 -6.79 6.66 9.84
CA ILE A 52 -6.33 5.94 8.63
C ILE A 52 -7.48 5.71 7.64
N ALA A 53 -8.71 5.54 8.12
CA ALA A 53 -9.88 5.42 7.27
C ALA A 53 -11.11 6.09 7.90
N PRO A 54 -11.50 7.29 7.43
CA PRO A 54 -12.77 7.90 7.81
C PRO A 54 -13.93 7.25 7.05
N SER A 55 -15.08 7.07 7.70
CA SER A 55 -16.32 6.64 7.06
C SER A 55 -16.83 7.66 6.06
N VAL A 56 -17.82 7.28 5.25
CA VAL A 56 -18.45 8.21 4.30
C VAL A 56 -19.05 9.41 5.03
N GLU A 57 -19.71 9.17 6.17
CA GLU A 57 -20.31 10.20 7.01
C GLU A 57 -19.25 11.15 7.58
N ALA A 58 -18.11 10.63 8.01
CA ALA A 58 -16.98 11.44 8.49
C ALA A 58 -16.35 12.27 7.36
N LYS A 59 -16.19 11.69 6.15
CA LYS A 59 -15.68 12.41 4.97
C LYS A 59 -16.58 13.58 4.57
N LEU A 60 -17.90 13.41 4.62
CA LEU A 60 -18.85 14.47 4.33
C LEU A 60 -18.74 15.66 5.29
N ARG A 61 -18.20 15.45 6.49
CA ARG A 61 -17.91 16.50 7.49
C ARG A 61 -16.46 17.02 7.42
N GLY A 62 -15.71 16.65 6.38
CA GLY A 62 -14.37 17.16 6.12
C GLY A 62 -13.23 16.35 6.76
N VAL A 63 -13.50 15.24 7.46
CA VAL A 63 -12.47 14.37 8.00
C VAL A 63 -11.73 13.65 6.87
N LYS A 64 -10.40 13.70 6.88
CA LYS A 64 -9.55 13.13 5.83
C LYS A 64 -8.63 12.05 6.39
N THR A 65 -8.25 11.11 5.52
CA THR A 65 -7.19 10.13 5.81
C THR A 65 -5.88 10.85 6.11
N GLY A 66 -5.18 10.42 7.14
CA GLY A 66 -3.94 11.04 7.60
C GLY A 66 -4.13 12.20 8.59
N MET A 67 -5.37 12.64 8.85
CA MET A 67 -5.68 13.69 9.81
C MET A 67 -5.45 13.19 11.24
N ARG A 68 -4.96 14.04 12.12
CA ARG A 68 -4.84 13.71 13.54
C ARG A 68 -6.23 13.58 14.16
N LEU A 69 -6.36 12.71 15.14
CA LEU A 69 -7.67 12.44 15.76
C LEU A 69 -8.23 13.68 16.48
N ASP A 70 -7.38 14.47 17.14
CA ASP A 70 -7.80 15.73 17.76
C ASP A 70 -8.33 16.74 16.74
N GLU A 71 -7.67 16.90 15.59
CA GLU A 71 -8.13 17.73 14.48
C GLU A 71 -9.44 17.22 13.87
N ALA A 72 -9.54 15.89 13.69
CA ALA A 72 -10.75 15.27 13.15
C ALA A 72 -11.96 15.44 14.09
N MET A 73 -11.77 15.33 15.41
CA MET A 73 -12.82 15.56 16.42
C MET A 73 -13.19 17.04 16.53
N ALA A 74 -12.27 17.97 16.28
CA ALA A 74 -12.60 19.39 16.21
C ALA A 74 -13.51 19.71 15.01
N LEU A 75 -13.33 19.04 13.88
CA LEU A 75 -14.20 19.18 12.70
C LEU A 75 -15.52 18.42 12.82
N CYS A 76 -15.50 17.29 13.49
CA CYS A 76 -16.62 16.38 13.66
C CYS A 76 -16.70 15.92 15.13
N PRO A 77 -17.35 16.72 16.01
CA PRO A 77 -17.38 16.45 17.46
C PRO A 77 -18.01 15.11 17.85
N ASP A 78 -18.92 14.58 17.04
CA ASP A 78 -19.57 13.29 17.21
C ASP A 78 -18.84 12.13 16.48
N LEU A 79 -17.60 12.36 16.01
CA LEU A 79 -16.75 11.31 15.41
C LEU A 79 -16.52 10.19 16.44
N VAL A 80 -16.81 8.97 16.02
CA VAL A 80 -16.53 7.76 16.82
C VAL A 80 -15.18 7.19 16.41
N PRO A 81 -14.14 7.32 17.26
CA PRO A 81 -12.86 6.67 16.99
C PRO A 81 -12.96 5.17 17.26
N VAL A 82 -12.45 4.37 16.30
CA VAL A 82 -12.42 2.91 16.40
C VAL A 82 -10.99 2.44 16.11
N GLU A 83 -10.49 1.52 16.94
CA GLU A 83 -9.18 0.90 16.67
C GLU A 83 -9.26 -0.07 15.48
N THR A 84 -8.13 -0.26 14.81
CA THR A 84 -8.04 -1.18 13.66
C THR A 84 -8.19 -2.63 14.07
N HIS A 85 -8.86 -3.42 13.21
CA HIS A 85 -8.95 -4.88 13.30
C HIS A 85 -8.42 -5.53 12.02
N PRO A 86 -7.10 -5.64 11.83
CA PRO A 86 -6.49 -6.10 10.58
C PRO A 86 -6.97 -7.47 10.09
N SER A 87 -7.18 -8.44 10.98
CA SER A 87 -7.69 -9.77 10.64
C SER A 87 -9.08 -9.70 9.99
N ARG A 88 -9.94 -8.84 10.52
CA ARG A 88 -11.28 -8.57 9.96
C ARG A 88 -11.19 -8.03 8.53
N TYR A 89 -10.32 -7.07 8.30
CA TYR A 89 -10.18 -6.46 6.96
C TYR A 89 -9.66 -7.46 5.92
N ARG A 90 -8.72 -8.34 6.32
CA ARG A 90 -8.25 -9.44 5.48
C ARG A 90 -9.37 -10.42 5.15
N GLU A 91 -10.21 -10.76 6.12
CA GLU A 91 -11.37 -11.64 5.90
C GLU A 91 -12.35 -11.04 4.88
N PHE A 92 -12.68 -9.75 5.02
CA PHE A 92 -13.53 -9.05 4.06
C PHE A 92 -12.91 -9.00 2.67
N HIS A 93 -11.61 -8.71 2.57
CA HIS A 93 -10.87 -8.74 1.30
C HIS A 93 -11.01 -10.10 0.59
N VAL A 94 -10.76 -11.19 1.30
CA VAL A 94 -10.88 -12.56 0.74
C VAL A 94 -12.29 -12.80 0.22
N LYS A 95 -13.33 -12.42 0.98
CA LYS A 95 -14.73 -12.55 0.55
C LYS A 95 -15.02 -11.70 -0.70
N ILE A 96 -14.53 -10.47 -0.78
CA ILE A 96 -14.71 -9.60 -1.94
C ILE A 96 -14.05 -10.21 -3.17
N VAL A 97 -12.79 -10.64 -3.07
CA VAL A 97 -12.08 -11.28 -4.19
C VAL A 97 -12.81 -12.55 -4.66
N ALA A 98 -13.34 -13.36 -3.74
CA ALA A 98 -14.13 -14.54 -4.07
C ALA A 98 -15.42 -14.19 -4.83
N VAL A 99 -16.06 -13.06 -4.50
CA VAL A 99 -17.24 -12.56 -5.24
C VAL A 99 -16.82 -12.12 -6.65
N LEU A 100 -15.74 -11.35 -6.78
CA LEU A 100 -15.27 -10.87 -8.08
C LEU A 100 -14.88 -12.02 -9.03
N LYS A 101 -14.27 -13.07 -8.50
CA LYS A 101 -13.92 -14.28 -9.26
C LYS A 101 -15.10 -15.05 -9.83
N LYS A 102 -16.35 -14.75 -9.41
CA LYS A 102 -17.56 -15.30 -10.05
C LYS A 102 -17.86 -14.67 -11.41
N PHE A 103 -17.27 -13.52 -11.71
CA PHE A 103 -17.51 -12.77 -12.95
C PHE A 103 -16.36 -12.89 -13.96
N SER A 104 -15.13 -13.14 -13.50
CA SER A 104 -13.96 -13.35 -14.36
C SER A 104 -12.89 -14.15 -13.61
N ASP A 105 -12.13 -14.97 -14.32
CA ASP A 105 -10.92 -15.60 -13.79
C ASP A 105 -9.76 -14.59 -13.71
N ASP A 106 -9.81 -13.53 -14.54
CA ASP A 106 -8.80 -12.48 -14.62
C ASP A 106 -9.09 -11.36 -13.60
N VAL A 107 -9.01 -11.72 -12.30
CA VAL A 107 -9.15 -10.79 -11.18
C VAL A 107 -7.80 -10.56 -10.52
N VAL A 108 -7.34 -9.30 -10.53
CA VAL A 108 -6.08 -8.90 -9.91
C VAL A 108 -6.32 -7.88 -8.79
N PRO A 109 -6.18 -8.27 -7.53
CA PRO A 109 -6.18 -7.33 -6.42
C PRO A 109 -4.98 -6.37 -6.53
N LYS A 110 -5.23 -5.06 -6.42
CA LYS A 110 -4.20 -4.01 -6.43
C LYS A 110 -3.87 -3.50 -5.02
N SER A 111 -4.86 -3.52 -4.12
CA SER A 111 -4.73 -3.24 -2.70
C SER A 111 -5.73 -4.08 -1.90
N ILE A 112 -5.78 -3.90 -0.59
CA ILE A 112 -6.75 -4.61 0.26
C ILE A 112 -8.20 -4.25 -0.05
N ASP A 113 -8.42 -3.10 -0.69
CA ASP A 113 -9.73 -2.51 -1.00
C ASP A 113 -9.94 -2.24 -2.50
N GLU A 114 -8.94 -2.58 -3.34
CA GLU A 114 -8.98 -2.32 -4.78
C GLU A 114 -8.68 -3.61 -5.57
N ALA A 115 -9.44 -3.82 -6.64
CA ALA A 115 -9.20 -4.93 -7.56
C ALA A 115 -9.54 -4.55 -9.00
N VAL A 116 -8.78 -5.11 -9.94
CA VAL A 116 -9.08 -5.09 -11.37
C VAL A 116 -9.81 -6.37 -11.74
N VAL A 117 -10.87 -6.23 -12.52
CA VAL A 117 -11.59 -7.35 -13.15
C VAL A 117 -11.51 -7.14 -14.65
N ASP A 118 -10.77 -7.98 -15.34
CA ASP A 118 -10.66 -7.94 -16.79
C ASP A 118 -11.75 -8.81 -17.43
N LEU A 119 -12.57 -8.20 -18.26
CA LEU A 119 -13.65 -8.85 -19.00
C LEU A 119 -13.39 -8.88 -20.52
N THR A 120 -12.14 -8.61 -20.94
CA THR A 120 -11.79 -8.56 -22.36
C THR A 120 -12.13 -9.87 -23.08
N ASN A 121 -11.92 -11.01 -22.45
CA ASN A 121 -12.22 -12.32 -22.99
C ASN A 121 -13.68 -12.76 -22.79
N TYR A 122 -14.49 -11.94 -22.11
CA TYR A 122 -15.87 -12.30 -21.72
C TYR A 122 -16.94 -11.55 -22.49
N GLN A 123 -16.60 -10.84 -23.58
CA GLN A 123 -17.51 -9.99 -24.37
C GLN A 123 -18.67 -10.76 -25.00
N LEU A 124 -18.48 -12.05 -25.29
CA LEU A 124 -19.55 -12.90 -25.82
C LEU A 124 -20.59 -13.24 -24.73
N VAL A 125 -20.17 -13.29 -23.46
CA VAL A 125 -21.04 -13.57 -22.31
C VAL A 125 -21.67 -12.28 -21.80
N TYR A 126 -20.85 -11.25 -21.64
CA TYR A 126 -21.26 -9.95 -21.10
C TYR A 126 -21.33 -8.89 -22.19
N LYS A 127 -22.54 -8.61 -22.67
CA LYS A 127 -22.76 -7.60 -23.70
C LYS A 127 -22.83 -6.17 -23.15
N ASP A 128 -23.20 -6.01 -21.88
CA ASP A 128 -23.33 -4.72 -21.20
C ASP A 128 -22.48 -4.70 -19.93
N MET A 129 -21.33 -4.02 -20.01
CA MET A 129 -20.38 -3.89 -18.91
C MET A 129 -20.95 -3.07 -17.73
N ARG A 130 -21.89 -2.14 -17.99
CA ARG A 130 -22.58 -1.39 -16.93
C ARG A 130 -23.43 -2.31 -16.09
N LYS A 131 -24.15 -3.22 -16.73
CA LYS A 131 -24.97 -4.22 -16.04
C LYS A 131 -24.09 -5.15 -15.21
N VAL A 132 -22.99 -5.64 -15.75
CA VAL A 132 -22.05 -6.49 -15.01
C VAL A 132 -21.52 -5.75 -13.76
N ALA A 133 -21.16 -4.49 -13.88
CA ALA A 133 -20.73 -3.70 -12.73
C ALA A 133 -21.82 -3.54 -11.67
N GLN A 134 -23.08 -3.36 -12.08
CA GLN A 134 -24.23 -3.33 -11.15
C GLN A 134 -24.43 -4.68 -10.46
N ASP A 135 -24.32 -5.77 -11.21
CA ASP A 135 -24.44 -7.15 -10.68
C ASP A 135 -23.30 -7.44 -9.68
N ILE A 136 -22.07 -6.99 -9.95
CA ILE A 136 -20.94 -7.05 -8.99
C ILE A 136 -21.29 -6.28 -7.71
N LYS A 137 -21.79 -5.05 -7.79
CA LYS A 137 -22.18 -4.24 -6.63
C LYS A 137 -23.26 -4.95 -5.80
N GLN A 138 -24.26 -5.53 -6.46
CA GLN A 138 -25.31 -6.29 -5.79
C GLN A 138 -24.78 -7.56 -5.14
N ALA A 139 -23.90 -8.30 -5.83
CA ALA A 139 -23.27 -9.50 -5.30
C ALA A 139 -22.43 -9.20 -4.06
N ILE A 140 -21.64 -8.12 -4.07
CA ILE A 140 -20.88 -7.68 -2.88
C ILE A 140 -21.84 -7.37 -1.72
N ARG A 141 -22.91 -6.63 -1.94
CA ARG A 141 -23.91 -6.32 -0.89
C ARG A 141 -24.57 -7.57 -0.32
N ARG A 142 -24.92 -8.54 -1.17
CA ARG A 142 -25.59 -9.76 -0.76
C ARG A 142 -24.65 -10.75 -0.07
N ASP A 143 -23.44 -10.98 -0.64
CA ASP A 143 -22.56 -12.09 -0.25
C ASP A 143 -21.50 -11.67 0.78
N VAL A 144 -21.16 -10.36 0.84
CA VAL A 144 -20.15 -9.83 1.77
C VAL A 144 -20.80 -9.02 2.89
N GLY A 145 -21.76 -8.16 2.54
CA GLY A 145 -22.50 -7.38 3.54
C GLY A 145 -23.19 -6.16 2.96
N ASP A 146 -24.36 -5.84 3.47
CA ASP A 146 -25.25 -4.77 2.99
C ASP A 146 -24.64 -3.36 3.16
N TYR A 147 -23.68 -3.20 4.09
CA TYR A 147 -22.98 -1.95 4.31
C TYR A 147 -21.68 -1.82 3.49
N MET A 148 -21.29 -2.90 2.78
CA MET A 148 -20.11 -2.91 1.91
C MET A 148 -20.45 -2.32 0.54
N ARG A 149 -19.98 -1.10 0.29
CA ARG A 149 -20.23 -0.36 -0.96
C ARG A 149 -18.92 -0.17 -1.72
N CYS A 150 -18.99 -0.17 -3.04
CA CYS A 150 -17.85 0.11 -3.90
C CYS A 150 -18.21 1.07 -5.02
N SER A 151 -17.22 1.83 -5.48
CA SER A 151 -17.29 2.56 -6.74
C SER A 151 -16.61 1.74 -7.83
N ILE A 152 -17.19 1.66 -9.00
CA ILE A 152 -16.66 0.90 -10.14
C ILE A 152 -16.41 1.85 -11.30
N GLY A 153 -15.17 1.84 -11.80
CA GLY A 153 -14.81 2.50 -13.05
C GLY A 153 -14.65 1.46 -14.16
N ILE A 154 -15.15 1.78 -15.34
CA ILE A 154 -15.08 0.94 -16.52
C ILE A 154 -14.35 1.69 -17.62
N ALA A 155 -13.30 1.12 -18.19
CA ALA A 155 -12.52 1.75 -19.26
C ALA A 155 -11.75 0.70 -20.08
N PRO A 156 -11.10 1.11 -21.18
CA PRO A 156 -10.31 0.17 -21.98
C PRO A 156 -8.99 -0.27 -21.34
N ASN A 157 -8.49 0.44 -20.35
CA ASN A 157 -7.26 0.06 -19.64
C ASN A 157 -7.39 0.33 -18.12
N VAL A 158 -6.51 -0.28 -17.34
CA VAL A 158 -6.52 -0.22 -15.86
C VAL A 158 -6.38 1.21 -15.34
N PHE A 159 -5.55 2.05 -15.97
CA PHE A 159 -5.33 3.43 -15.54
C PHE A 159 -6.62 4.27 -15.65
N LEU A 160 -7.29 4.20 -16.79
CA LEU A 160 -8.54 4.92 -17.01
C LEU A 160 -9.70 4.32 -16.20
N ALA A 161 -9.71 2.99 -15.98
CA ALA A 161 -10.69 2.35 -15.12
C ALA A 161 -10.53 2.81 -13.65
N LYS A 162 -9.26 2.92 -13.16
CA LYS A 162 -8.99 3.52 -11.85
C LYS A 162 -9.45 4.96 -11.78
N LEU A 163 -9.11 5.78 -12.78
CA LEU A 163 -9.58 7.16 -12.84
C LEU A 163 -11.11 7.23 -12.79
N ALA A 164 -11.81 6.42 -13.60
CA ALA A 164 -13.25 6.35 -13.63
C ALA A 164 -13.87 6.00 -12.27
N SER A 165 -13.24 5.09 -11.49
CA SER A 165 -13.73 4.72 -10.16
C SER A 165 -13.66 5.86 -9.15
N ASP A 166 -12.78 6.84 -9.38
CA ASP A 166 -12.57 8.00 -8.49
C ASP A 166 -13.48 9.20 -8.86
N VAL A 167 -14.02 9.28 -10.08
CA VAL A 167 -14.86 10.39 -10.56
C VAL A 167 -16.14 10.54 -9.74
N GLN A 168 -16.77 9.42 -9.41
CA GLN A 168 -18.03 9.42 -8.65
C GLN A 168 -17.88 8.52 -7.42
N LYS A 169 -17.70 9.12 -6.26
CA LYS A 169 -17.67 8.46 -4.94
C LYS A 169 -18.62 9.17 -3.97
N PRO A 170 -19.28 8.46 -3.07
CA PRO A 170 -19.30 7.00 -2.90
C PRO A 170 -20.31 6.31 -3.82
N ASP A 171 -20.16 4.96 -3.94
CA ASP A 171 -21.09 4.05 -4.61
C ASP A 171 -21.35 4.40 -6.10
N GLY A 172 -20.33 4.99 -6.76
CA GLY A 172 -20.43 5.44 -8.15
C GLY A 172 -20.26 4.31 -9.18
N LEU A 173 -20.60 4.66 -10.43
CA LEU A 173 -20.37 3.84 -11.61
C LEU A 173 -20.10 4.76 -12.80
N THR A 174 -18.86 4.84 -13.21
CA THR A 174 -18.41 5.71 -14.30
C THR A 174 -17.77 4.89 -15.42
N VAL A 175 -18.10 5.25 -16.67
CA VAL A 175 -17.52 4.63 -17.86
C VAL A 175 -16.74 5.69 -18.63
N ILE A 176 -15.48 5.40 -18.94
CA ILE A 176 -14.64 6.22 -19.81
C ILE A 176 -14.45 5.50 -21.14
N THR A 177 -14.84 6.19 -22.20
CA THR A 177 -14.70 5.76 -23.60
C THR A 177 -13.93 6.83 -24.37
N PRO A 178 -13.49 6.54 -25.62
CA PRO A 178 -12.87 7.55 -26.49
C PRO A 178 -13.73 8.83 -26.67
N ASP A 179 -15.06 8.69 -26.65
CA ASP A 179 -16.00 9.80 -26.81
C ASP A 179 -16.20 10.64 -25.54
N THR A 180 -16.00 10.05 -24.37
CA THR A 180 -16.34 10.71 -23.08
C THR A 180 -15.11 11.18 -22.30
N ILE A 181 -13.91 10.73 -22.64
CA ILE A 181 -12.69 11.00 -21.86
C ILE A 181 -12.40 12.51 -21.74
N ASP A 182 -12.56 13.28 -22.79
CA ASP A 182 -12.24 14.71 -22.76
C ASP A 182 -13.14 15.48 -21.80
N ASP A 183 -14.41 15.12 -21.73
CA ASP A 183 -15.36 15.75 -20.80
C ASP A 183 -15.02 15.40 -19.35
N VAL A 184 -14.61 14.15 -19.09
CA VAL A 184 -14.13 13.72 -17.78
C VAL A 184 -12.88 14.51 -17.40
N LEU A 185 -11.87 14.59 -18.29
CA LEU A 185 -10.61 15.26 -17.99
C LEU A 185 -10.75 16.77 -17.79
N ARG A 186 -11.73 17.44 -18.41
CA ARG A 186 -12.02 18.87 -18.19
C ARG A 186 -12.45 19.18 -16.76
N SER A 187 -13.09 18.24 -16.08
CA SER A 187 -13.60 18.41 -14.72
C SER A 187 -12.56 18.15 -13.63
N LEU A 188 -11.37 17.65 -13.99
CA LEU A 188 -10.35 17.15 -13.08
C LEU A 188 -9.11 18.07 -13.03
N ARG A 189 -8.38 17.97 -11.92
CA ARG A 189 -7.05 18.58 -11.74
C ARG A 189 -5.98 17.53 -12.04
N LEU A 190 -4.74 17.95 -12.29
CA LEU A 190 -3.61 17.03 -12.48
C LEU A 190 -3.45 16.04 -11.32
N THR A 191 -3.64 16.52 -10.10
CA THR A 191 -3.53 15.67 -8.89
C THR A 191 -4.64 14.65 -8.70
N ASP A 192 -5.70 14.72 -9.49
CA ASP A 192 -6.80 13.76 -9.46
C ASP A 192 -6.50 12.55 -10.36
N LEU A 193 -5.45 12.64 -11.20
CA LEU A 193 -4.99 11.52 -12.02
C LEU A 193 -4.16 10.52 -11.20
N PRO A 194 -4.37 9.21 -11.36
CA PRO A 194 -3.58 8.19 -10.67
C PRO A 194 -2.07 8.36 -10.91
N GLY A 195 -1.30 8.38 -9.81
CA GLY A 195 0.17 8.51 -9.86
C GLY A 195 0.69 9.95 -9.96
N ILE A 196 -0.16 10.96 -10.09
CA ILE A 196 0.26 12.37 -10.11
C ILE A 196 0.02 13.01 -8.74
N GLY A 197 1.05 13.01 -7.89
CA GLY A 197 1.04 13.75 -6.63
C GLY A 197 1.44 15.22 -6.82
N ARG A 198 1.41 16.01 -5.73
CA ARG A 198 1.70 17.46 -5.74
C ARG A 198 3.05 17.80 -6.40
N GLY A 199 4.11 17.01 -6.13
CA GLY A 199 5.46 17.27 -6.69
C GLY A 199 5.49 17.06 -8.20
N MET A 200 4.78 16.05 -8.73
CA MET A 200 4.71 15.81 -10.17
C MET A 200 3.80 16.83 -10.86
N ALA A 201 2.68 17.19 -10.24
CA ALA A 201 1.80 18.26 -10.73
C ALA A 201 2.57 19.59 -10.88
N ALA A 202 3.31 20.02 -9.86
CA ALA A 202 4.15 21.22 -9.93
C ALA A 202 5.20 21.15 -11.05
N ARG A 203 5.79 19.98 -11.29
CA ARG A 203 6.74 19.77 -12.40
C ARG A 203 6.08 19.88 -13.76
N LEU A 204 4.89 19.30 -13.94
CA LEU A 204 4.08 19.41 -15.15
C LEU A 204 3.67 20.85 -15.42
N GLU A 205 3.21 21.57 -14.38
CA GLU A 205 2.84 22.98 -14.46
C GLU A 205 4.02 23.87 -14.87
N ALA A 206 5.21 23.64 -14.29
CA ALA A 206 6.45 24.33 -14.68
C ALA A 206 6.84 24.03 -16.15
N GLY A 207 6.43 22.88 -16.69
CA GLY A 207 6.59 22.52 -18.11
C GLY A 207 5.45 23.00 -19.02
N GLY A 208 4.54 23.86 -18.52
CA GLY A 208 3.41 24.40 -19.31
C GLY A 208 2.19 23.48 -19.40
N ILE A 209 2.12 22.41 -18.62
CA ILE A 209 1.02 21.45 -18.62
C ILE A 209 0.20 21.67 -17.35
N HIS A 210 -0.93 22.39 -17.46
CA HIS A 210 -1.72 22.83 -16.32
C HIS A 210 -3.00 22.01 -16.09
N THR A 211 -3.42 21.20 -17.08
CA THR A 211 -4.66 20.44 -17.01
C THR A 211 -4.47 18.99 -17.46
N PRO A 212 -5.32 18.05 -17.01
CA PRO A 212 -5.33 16.68 -17.51
C PRO A 212 -5.54 16.60 -19.03
N LEU A 213 -6.34 17.48 -19.58
CA LEU A 213 -6.60 17.54 -21.03
C LEU A 213 -5.33 17.96 -21.78
N ALA A 214 -4.59 18.97 -21.28
CA ALA A 214 -3.31 19.38 -21.85
C ALA A 214 -2.28 18.24 -21.76
N LEU A 215 -2.27 17.48 -20.66
CA LEU A 215 -1.41 16.29 -20.49
C LEU A 215 -1.72 15.22 -21.56
N ARG A 216 -2.99 14.96 -21.86
CA ARG A 216 -3.41 13.99 -22.86
C ARG A 216 -2.88 14.34 -24.26
N TYR A 217 -2.95 15.64 -24.63
CA TYR A 217 -2.60 16.12 -25.96
C TYR A 217 -1.13 16.56 -26.11
N ALA A 218 -0.36 16.61 -25.01
CA ALA A 218 1.06 16.91 -25.08
C ALA A 218 1.83 15.80 -25.80
N SER A 219 2.89 16.18 -26.49
CA SER A 219 3.72 15.19 -27.17
C SER A 219 4.47 14.30 -26.17
N PRO A 220 4.68 13.02 -26.50
CA PRO A 220 5.40 12.09 -25.62
C PRO A 220 6.81 12.58 -25.25
N ASP A 221 7.53 13.19 -26.20
CA ASP A 221 8.89 13.70 -25.98
C ASP A 221 8.89 14.87 -25.01
N HIS A 222 7.91 15.79 -25.15
CA HIS A 222 7.74 16.90 -24.21
C HIS A 222 7.44 16.38 -22.80
N LEU A 223 6.53 15.42 -22.65
CA LEU A 223 6.21 14.82 -21.37
C LEU A 223 7.39 14.10 -20.72
N LYS A 224 8.18 13.37 -21.52
CA LYS A 224 9.39 12.70 -21.05
C LYS A 224 10.42 13.72 -20.55
N ALA A 225 10.61 14.82 -21.26
CA ALA A 225 11.53 15.89 -20.89
C ALA A 225 11.07 16.60 -19.60
N VAL A 226 9.80 16.99 -19.49
CA VAL A 226 9.21 17.66 -18.34
C VAL A 226 9.23 16.76 -17.10
N CYS A 227 8.83 15.51 -17.23
CA CYS A 227 8.82 14.55 -16.12
C CYS A 227 10.23 14.07 -15.75
N GLN A 228 11.23 14.26 -16.60
CA GLN A 228 12.56 13.65 -16.48
C GLN A 228 12.49 12.13 -16.20
N SER A 229 11.52 11.48 -16.82
CA SER A 229 11.17 10.08 -16.59
C SER A 229 10.33 9.53 -17.73
N ILE A 230 10.44 8.23 -17.99
CA ILE A 230 9.58 7.50 -18.93
C ILE A 230 8.10 7.53 -18.56
N ILE A 231 7.77 7.86 -17.30
CA ILE A 231 6.39 7.88 -16.79
C ILE A 231 5.50 8.86 -17.58
N GLY A 232 6.06 9.98 -18.05
CA GLY A 232 5.33 10.94 -18.89
C GLY A 232 4.84 10.31 -20.19
N TRP A 233 5.70 9.48 -20.82
CA TRP A 233 5.34 8.72 -22.01
C TRP A 233 4.24 7.67 -21.70
N HIS A 234 4.34 6.99 -20.57
CA HIS A 234 3.30 6.04 -20.14
C HIS A 234 1.95 6.72 -19.91
N TRP A 235 1.92 7.91 -19.31
CA TRP A 235 0.65 8.65 -19.16
C TRP A 235 0.05 9.04 -20.51
N HIS A 236 0.88 9.49 -21.46
CA HIS A 236 0.39 9.77 -22.81
C HIS A 236 -0.27 8.54 -23.45
N LEU A 237 0.39 7.37 -23.41
CA LEU A 237 -0.17 6.14 -23.94
C LEU A 237 -1.51 5.78 -23.26
N ARG A 238 -1.52 5.76 -21.94
CA ARG A 238 -2.69 5.36 -21.14
C ARG A 238 -3.88 6.28 -21.36
N LEU A 239 -3.66 7.60 -21.43
CA LEU A 239 -4.71 8.59 -21.71
C LEU A 239 -5.23 8.53 -23.15
N ASN A 240 -4.43 7.99 -24.08
CA ASN A 240 -4.79 7.83 -25.49
C ASN A 240 -5.17 6.38 -25.86
N PHE A 241 -5.58 5.59 -24.85
CA PHE A 241 -6.07 4.21 -25.00
C PHE A 241 -5.03 3.23 -25.57
N SER A 242 -3.78 3.65 -25.65
CA SER A 242 -2.65 2.80 -26.02
C SER A 242 -1.99 2.27 -24.76
N GLY A 243 -1.41 1.10 -24.84
CA GLY A 243 -0.74 0.44 -23.73
C GLY A 243 -1.47 -0.84 -23.32
N GLU A 244 -0.69 -1.84 -22.98
CA GLU A 244 -1.19 -3.11 -22.49
C GLU A 244 -2.01 -2.92 -21.22
N VAL A 245 -3.00 -3.78 -21.04
CA VAL A 245 -3.70 -3.94 -19.76
C VAL A 245 -2.65 -4.50 -18.80
N ASP A 246 -1.98 -3.62 -18.06
CA ASP A 246 -0.95 -3.99 -17.09
C ASP A 246 -1.63 -4.65 -15.87
N LEU A 247 -2.01 -5.91 -16.04
CA LEU A 247 -2.55 -6.74 -14.97
C LEU A 247 -1.43 -7.21 -14.05
N ASP A 248 -0.19 -7.20 -14.53
CA ASP A 248 0.94 -7.81 -13.84
C ASP A 248 1.54 -6.87 -12.79
N SER A 249 1.20 -7.12 -11.52
CA SER A 249 1.91 -6.60 -10.35
C SER A 249 3.00 -7.59 -9.86
N SER A 250 3.28 -8.64 -10.64
CA SER A 250 4.12 -9.78 -10.26
C SER A 250 5.63 -9.50 -10.36
N GLY A 251 6.04 -8.30 -10.74
CA GLY A 251 7.43 -7.91 -10.68
C GLY A 251 8.02 -8.22 -9.29
N ALA A 252 9.13 -9.00 -9.24
CA ALA A 252 9.83 -9.29 -8.01
C ALA A 252 10.07 -8.00 -7.21
N ASN A 253 9.82 -8.02 -5.91
CA ASN A 253 10.04 -6.86 -5.07
C ASN A 253 11.51 -6.43 -5.19
N LYS A 254 11.74 -5.16 -5.52
CA LYS A 254 13.09 -4.58 -5.58
C LYS A 254 13.60 -4.20 -4.19
N SER A 255 12.69 -3.98 -3.25
CA SER A 255 12.99 -3.62 -1.86
C SER A 255 11.87 -4.05 -0.93
N MET A 256 12.20 -4.27 0.34
CA MET A 256 11.25 -4.42 1.45
C MET A 256 11.64 -3.46 2.55
N SER A 257 10.67 -2.82 3.19
CA SER A 257 10.93 -1.94 4.33
C SER A 257 9.94 -2.20 5.46
N ALA A 258 10.42 -1.99 6.68
CA ALA A 258 9.62 -1.94 7.89
C ALA A 258 9.88 -0.61 8.59
N MET A 259 8.82 0.16 8.85
CA MET A 259 8.90 1.48 9.47
C MET A 259 7.91 1.58 10.62
N ARG A 260 8.30 2.29 11.67
CA ARG A 260 7.43 2.65 12.79
C ARG A 260 7.56 4.12 13.16
N THR A 261 6.41 4.75 13.38
CA THR A 261 6.32 6.00 14.15
C THR A 261 6.32 5.63 15.62
N ILE A 262 7.14 6.32 16.40
CA ILE A 262 7.45 5.96 17.80
C ILE A 262 6.57 6.79 18.73
N SER A 263 5.82 6.10 19.59
CA SER A 263 5.01 6.76 20.63
C SER A 263 5.88 7.30 21.78
N PRO A 264 5.38 8.25 22.59
CA PRO A 264 6.10 8.70 23.78
C PRO A 264 6.49 7.56 24.74
N GLU A 265 5.64 6.56 24.89
CA GLU A 265 5.92 5.38 25.72
C GLU A 265 7.06 4.51 25.15
N GLN A 266 7.09 4.31 23.83
CA GLN A 266 8.12 3.51 23.17
C GLN A 266 9.51 4.16 23.18
N ARG A 267 9.59 5.49 23.32
CA ARG A 267 10.87 6.22 23.43
C ARG A 267 11.28 6.57 24.84
N SER A 268 10.56 6.08 25.85
CA SER A 268 10.85 6.38 27.24
C SER A 268 12.17 5.79 27.74
N THR A 269 12.65 4.71 27.12
CA THR A 269 13.94 4.09 27.43
C THR A 269 14.65 3.63 26.16
N PRO A 270 16.01 3.63 26.17
CA PRO A 270 16.80 3.10 25.05
C PRO A 270 16.50 1.65 24.72
N GLU A 271 16.27 0.81 25.74
CA GLU A 271 15.99 -0.62 25.60
C GLU A 271 14.70 -0.84 24.77
N ARG A 272 13.67 -0.03 24.99
CA ARG A 272 12.43 -0.11 24.19
C ARG A 272 12.66 0.27 22.73
N LEU A 273 13.55 1.21 22.45
CA LEU A 273 13.92 1.58 21.08
C LEU A 273 14.72 0.48 20.39
N GLU A 274 15.66 -0.17 21.10
CA GLU A 274 16.40 -1.33 20.60
C GLU A 274 15.47 -2.50 20.31
N GLU A 275 14.53 -2.75 21.19
CA GLU A 275 13.50 -3.75 21.01
C GLU A 275 12.64 -3.46 19.77
N LEU A 276 12.23 -2.23 19.58
CA LEU A 276 11.49 -1.83 18.39
C LEU A 276 12.32 -2.05 17.12
N LEU A 277 13.61 -1.71 17.14
CA LEU A 277 14.51 -1.94 16.03
C LEU A 277 14.65 -3.44 15.70
N LEU A 278 14.84 -4.28 16.71
CA LEU A 278 14.90 -5.74 16.53
C LEU A 278 13.63 -6.26 15.85
N SER A 279 12.47 -5.75 16.23
CA SER A 279 11.22 -6.18 15.63
C SER A 279 11.03 -5.78 14.16
N LEU A 280 11.53 -4.61 13.79
CA LEU A 280 11.54 -4.22 12.39
C LEU A 280 12.38 -5.22 11.58
N CYS A 281 13.54 -5.62 12.11
CA CYS A 281 14.40 -6.63 11.50
C CYS A 281 13.71 -8.00 11.41
N LEU A 282 13.03 -8.45 12.47
CA LEU A 282 12.25 -9.70 12.47
C LEU A 282 11.07 -9.66 11.49
N THR A 283 10.46 -8.49 11.32
CA THR A 283 9.41 -8.30 10.30
C THR A 283 9.96 -8.48 8.89
N LEU A 284 11.16 -7.96 8.61
CA LEU A 284 11.81 -8.14 7.33
C LEU A 284 12.25 -9.58 7.11
N GLU A 285 12.81 -10.26 8.14
CA GLU A 285 13.12 -11.68 8.07
C GLU A 285 11.90 -12.49 7.65
N ARG A 286 10.76 -12.33 8.34
CA ARG A 286 9.52 -13.03 8.02
C ARG A 286 9.07 -12.83 6.58
N ARG A 287 9.20 -11.60 6.05
CA ARG A 287 8.85 -11.28 4.67
C ARG A 287 9.82 -11.90 3.68
N MET A 288 11.12 -11.86 3.95
CA MET A 288 12.14 -12.48 3.11
C MET A 288 12.00 -14.01 3.07
N VAL A 289 11.77 -14.65 4.22
CA VAL A 289 11.53 -16.10 4.30
C VAL A 289 10.28 -16.48 3.51
N ARG A 290 9.18 -15.76 3.67
CA ARG A 290 7.94 -16.01 2.93
C ARG A 290 8.11 -15.87 1.42
N GLN A 291 8.94 -14.93 0.96
CA GLN A 291 9.23 -14.72 -0.46
C GLN A 291 10.42 -15.53 -0.97
N GLN A 292 11.02 -16.37 -0.12
CA GLN A 292 12.19 -17.19 -0.44
C GLN A 292 13.34 -16.39 -1.05
N VAL A 293 13.67 -15.25 -0.41
CA VAL A 293 14.75 -14.37 -0.87
C VAL A 293 15.69 -13.99 0.27
N PHE A 294 16.94 -13.73 -0.07
CA PHE A 294 17.97 -13.12 0.78
C PHE A 294 18.29 -11.72 0.28
N CYS A 295 18.67 -10.80 1.15
CA CYS A 295 19.10 -9.46 0.77
C CYS A 295 20.63 -9.35 0.74
N GLN A 296 21.16 -8.49 -0.12
CA GLN A 296 22.59 -8.14 -0.16
C GLN A 296 22.85 -6.69 0.26
N GLU A 297 21.81 -5.92 0.54
CA GLU A 297 21.95 -4.51 0.91
C GLU A 297 20.88 -4.15 1.93
N MET A 298 21.23 -3.34 2.91
CA MET A 298 20.34 -2.86 3.96
C MET A 298 20.57 -1.38 4.19
N SER A 299 19.50 -0.65 4.46
CA SER A 299 19.54 0.70 5.01
C SER A 299 18.78 0.78 6.32
N PHE A 300 19.33 1.58 7.24
CA PHE A 300 18.66 2.02 8.45
C PHE A 300 18.53 3.53 8.41
N SER A 301 17.35 4.05 8.72
CA SER A 301 17.12 5.47 8.85
C SER A 301 16.24 5.78 10.04
N CYS A 302 16.54 6.86 10.72
CA CYS A 302 15.66 7.40 11.74
C CYS A 302 15.47 8.90 11.55
N ARG A 303 14.29 9.39 11.95
CA ARG A 303 13.94 10.80 11.94
C ARG A 303 13.63 11.27 13.34
N TYR A 304 14.19 12.41 13.71
CA TYR A 304 13.95 13.06 14.99
C TYR A 304 12.77 14.03 14.92
N GLN A 305 12.22 14.42 16.08
CA GLN A 305 11.15 15.42 16.20
C GLN A 305 11.57 16.79 15.62
N SER A 306 12.85 17.12 15.69
CA SER A 306 13.46 18.33 15.09
C SER A 306 13.46 18.32 13.55
N GLY A 307 13.09 17.21 12.91
CA GLY A 307 13.17 17.02 11.46
C GLY A 307 14.53 16.53 10.97
N LYS A 308 15.56 16.48 11.82
CA LYS A 308 16.86 15.88 11.47
C LYS A 308 16.70 14.39 11.19
N THR A 309 17.58 13.85 10.36
CA THR A 309 17.62 12.42 10.01
C THR A 309 19.01 11.84 10.20
N TYR A 310 19.08 10.58 10.59
CA TYR A 310 20.28 9.77 10.53
C TYR A 310 20.04 8.64 9.54
N ASN A 311 20.99 8.38 8.65
CA ASN A 311 20.90 7.33 7.64
C ASN A 311 22.20 6.51 7.63
N TYR A 312 22.08 5.23 7.46
CA TYR A 312 23.16 4.27 7.32
C TYR A 312 22.79 3.26 6.24
N GLU A 313 23.73 2.97 5.35
CA GLU A 313 23.58 1.97 4.31
C GLU A 313 24.77 1.02 4.35
N VAL A 314 24.52 -0.25 4.12
CA VAL A 314 25.53 -1.29 4.07
C VAL A 314 25.23 -2.32 3.00
N ARG A 315 26.27 -2.72 2.28
CA ARG A 315 26.22 -3.83 1.33
C ARG A 315 26.95 -5.03 1.95
N PHE A 316 26.30 -6.16 1.89
CA PHE A 316 26.82 -7.40 2.44
C PHE A 316 27.65 -8.16 1.39
N PRO A 317 28.83 -8.68 1.74
CA PRO A 317 29.60 -9.57 0.86
C PRO A 317 28.86 -10.90 0.65
N GLU A 318 28.15 -11.40 1.66
CA GLU A 318 27.31 -12.59 1.61
C GLU A 318 25.84 -12.23 1.83
N PRO A 319 24.90 -12.88 1.11
CA PRO A 319 23.46 -12.61 1.28
C PRO A 319 22.99 -12.89 2.71
N ARG A 320 22.07 -12.05 3.23
CA ARG A 320 21.53 -12.12 4.59
C ARG A 320 20.01 -12.25 4.59
N GLN A 321 19.48 -12.97 5.60
CA GLN A 321 18.04 -13.12 5.79
C GLN A 321 17.63 -13.05 7.27
N ASP A 322 18.58 -13.23 8.21
CA ASP A 322 18.35 -13.36 9.63
C ASP A 322 18.12 -12.01 10.32
N GLY A 323 16.97 -11.83 10.96
CA GLY A 323 16.57 -10.57 11.61
C GLY A 323 17.49 -10.16 12.78
N PRO A 324 17.82 -11.06 13.73
CA PRO A 324 18.80 -10.79 14.77
C PRO A 324 20.16 -10.35 14.24
N GLU A 325 20.63 -10.95 13.15
CA GLU A 325 21.89 -10.58 12.54
C GLU A 325 21.83 -9.16 11.92
N LEU A 326 20.74 -8.83 11.20
CA LEU A 326 20.51 -7.47 10.69
C LEU A 326 20.49 -6.45 11.82
N TYR A 327 19.84 -6.77 12.94
CA TYR A 327 19.81 -5.92 14.14
C TYR A 327 21.22 -5.72 14.71
N GLN A 328 22.01 -6.77 14.87
CA GLN A 328 23.38 -6.68 15.40
C GLN A 328 24.27 -5.77 14.54
N ILE A 329 24.16 -5.87 13.21
CA ILE A 329 24.93 -5.04 12.28
C ILE A 329 24.57 -3.56 12.47
N ILE A 330 23.26 -3.24 12.57
CA ILE A 330 22.81 -1.87 12.81
C ILE A 330 23.32 -1.38 14.17
N ASN A 331 23.11 -2.15 15.24
CA ASN A 331 23.47 -1.74 16.60
C ASN A 331 24.98 -1.50 16.73
N GLN A 332 25.81 -2.38 16.20
CA GLN A 332 27.26 -2.20 16.19
C GLN A 332 27.66 -0.91 15.45
N ARG A 333 27.01 -0.60 14.34
CA ARG A 333 27.28 0.64 13.59
C ARG A 333 26.86 1.88 14.36
N LEU A 334 25.73 1.84 15.06
CA LEU A 334 25.29 2.95 15.91
C LEU A 334 26.28 3.23 17.03
N LEU A 335 26.76 2.19 17.72
CA LEU A 335 27.77 2.30 18.77
C LEU A 335 29.08 2.91 18.23
N THR A 336 29.62 2.35 17.12
CA THR A 336 30.83 2.89 16.48
C THR A 336 30.67 4.35 16.06
N PHE A 337 29.50 4.73 15.55
CA PHE A 337 29.21 6.11 15.17
C PHE A 337 29.21 7.05 16.39
N GLN A 338 28.58 6.64 17.48
CA GLN A 338 28.50 7.41 18.73
C GLN A 338 29.91 7.62 19.35
N GLU A 339 30.72 6.57 19.39
CA GLU A 339 32.10 6.64 19.87
C GLU A 339 32.97 7.58 19.01
N ALA A 340 32.91 7.42 17.68
CA ALA A 340 33.71 8.21 16.76
C ALA A 340 33.37 9.70 16.79
N HIS A 341 32.10 10.06 16.97
CA HIS A 341 31.64 11.44 16.94
C HIS A 341 31.43 12.02 18.34
N ARG A 342 31.60 11.26 19.41
CA ARG A 342 31.35 11.65 20.81
C ARG A 342 29.99 12.36 20.97
N CYS A 343 28.97 11.87 20.26
CA CYS A 343 27.62 12.44 20.25
C CYS A 343 26.67 11.61 21.14
N GLU A 344 25.50 12.21 21.42
CA GLU A 344 24.40 11.50 22.08
C GLU A 344 24.00 10.25 21.30
N PRO A 345 23.42 9.23 21.99
CA PRO A 345 22.91 8.03 21.35
C PRO A 345 21.99 8.36 20.19
N VAL A 346 22.17 7.68 19.06
CA VAL A 346 21.27 7.84 17.90
C VAL A 346 19.85 7.40 18.25
N LEU A 347 19.72 6.33 19.03
CA LEU A 347 18.44 5.89 19.60
C LEU A 347 18.20 6.65 20.92
N ASN A 348 17.39 7.71 20.86
CA ASN A 348 17.12 8.54 22.03
C ASN A 348 15.64 9.00 22.07
N GLU A 349 15.25 9.67 23.14
CA GLU A 349 13.88 10.14 23.41
C GLU A 349 13.33 11.15 22.39
N HIS A 350 14.18 11.72 21.53
CA HIS A 350 13.78 12.68 20.50
C HIS A 350 13.42 11.99 19.17
N LEU A 351 13.49 10.66 19.09
CA LEU A 351 13.12 9.93 17.89
C LEU A 351 11.61 10.04 17.60
N ARG A 352 11.31 10.34 16.33
CA ARG A 352 9.94 10.35 15.80
C ARG A 352 9.59 9.06 15.07
N SER A 353 10.51 8.54 14.27
CA SER A 353 10.29 7.30 13.51
C SER A 353 11.62 6.64 13.18
N MET A 354 11.58 5.31 12.99
CA MET A 354 12.71 4.54 12.46
C MET A 354 12.21 3.60 11.35
N CYS A 355 13.12 3.30 10.43
CA CYS A 355 12.88 2.45 9.27
C CYS A 355 14.10 1.59 8.99
N VAL A 356 13.88 0.32 8.73
CA VAL A 356 14.86 -0.61 8.16
C VAL A 356 14.36 -1.02 6.79
N ALA A 357 15.23 -0.98 5.79
CA ALA A 357 14.90 -1.45 4.45
C ALA A 357 15.99 -2.36 3.91
N VAL A 358 15.61 -3.35 3.13
CA VAL A 358 16.49 -4.35 2.51
C VAL A 358 16.29 -4.38 1.01
N PHE A 359 17.38 -4.61 0.28
CA PHE A 359 17.44 -4.49 -1.17
C PHE A 359 18.28 -5.61 -1.78
N ARG A 360 18.32 -5.64 -3.14
CA ARG A 360 19.13 -6.59 -3.91
C ARG A 360 18.88 -8.03 -3.51
N PHE A 361 17.64 -8.47 -3.80
CA PHE A 361 17.21 -9.80 -3.44
C PHE A 361 17.82 -10.87 -4.35
N ILE A 362 18.24 -11.95 -3.71
CA ILE A 362 18.69 -13.19 -4.37
C ILE A 362 17.72 -14.30 -3.96
N PRO A 363 17.16 -15.06 -4.91
CA PRO A 363 16.34 -16.23 -4.59
C PRO A 363 17.12 -17.25 -3.73
N THR A 364 16.46 -17.89 -2.79
CA THR A 364 17.07 -18.89 -1.89
C THR A 364 17.84 -19.98 -2.64
N GLU A 365 17.34 -20.40 -3.79
CA GLU A 365 17.96 -21.41 -4.65
C GLU A 365 19.29 -20.95 -5.27
N SER A 366 19.48 -19.63 -5.39
CA SER A 366 20.67 -19.02 -6.01
C SER A 366 21.71 -18.52 -5.02
N VAL A 367 21.48 -18.72 -3.70
CA VAL A 367 22.43 -18.31 -2.65
C VAL A 367 23.62 -19.24 -2.67
N PRO A 368 24.86 -18.72 -2.85
CA PRO A 368 26.04 -19.55 -2.82
C PRO A 368 26.24 -20.13 -1.41
N LEU A 369 26.56 -21.42 -1.35
CA LEU A 369 26.91 -22.07 -0.08
C LEU A 369 28.28 -21.54 0.38
N SER A 370 28.35 -21.09 1.64
CA SER A 370 29.63 -20.69 2.23
C SER A 370 30.51 -21.91 2.46
N LEU A 371 31.75 -21.82 2.01
CA LEU A 371 32.75 -22.89 2.25
C LEU A 371 33.32 -22.82 3.67
N PHE A 372 33.13 -21.70 4.38
CA PHE A 372 33.78 -21.42 5.66
C PHE A 372 32.83 -21.40 6.85
N SER A 373 31.52 -21.42 6.59
CA SER A 373 30.50 -21.38 7.65
C SER A 373 29.34 -22.32 7.31
N ASP A 374 28.95 -23.16 8.29
CA ASP A 374 27.73 -23.97 8.16
C ASP A 374 26.49 -23.13 8.40
N THR A 375 26.12 -22.38 7.38
CA THR A 375 24.85 -21.58 7.38
C THR A 375 23.64 -22.47 7.18
N SER A 376 23.80 -23.65 6.56
CA SER A 376 22.71 -24.57 6.19
C SER A 376 21.83 -24.96 7.39
N ARG A 377 22.44 -25.24 8.56
CA ARG A 377 21.70 -25.60 9.78
C ARG A 377 20.88 -24.42 10.32
N LYS A 378 21.46 -23.21 10.30
CA LYS A 378 20.77 -21.99 10.75
C LYS A 378 19.59 -21.66 9.84
N ASP A 379 19.77 -21.79 8.53
CA ASP A 379 18.74 -21.51 7.53
C ASP A 379 17.59 -22.52 7.63
N LYS A 380 17.89 -23.80 7.80
CA LYS A 380 16.89 -24.85 8.04
C LYS A 380 16.11 -24.59 9.33
N LEU A 381 16.79 -24.22 10.42
CA LEU A 381 16.14 -23.92 11.69
C LEU A 381 15.19 -22.70 11.54
N ARG A 382 15.66 -21.65 10.86
CA ARG A 382 14.84 -20.46 10.60
C ARG A 382 13.60 -20.79 9.77
N GLN A 383 13.78 -21.52 8.67
CA GLN A 383 12.65 -21.96 7.83
C GLN A 383 11.65 -22.79 8.63
N THR A 384 12.13 -23.80 9.39
CA THR A 384 11.27 -24.63 10.24
C THR A 384 10.51 -23.80 11.28
N LEU A 385 11.15 -22.80 11.89
CA LEU A 385 10.49 -21.88 12.84
C LEU A 385 9.35 -21.12 12.17
N HIS A 386 9.58 -20.62 10.96
CA HIS A 386 8.54 -19.89 10.20
C HIS A 386 7.42 -20.80 9.74
N ASP A 387 7.70 -22.01 9.31
CA ASP A 387 6.70 -23.01 8.92
C ASP A 387 5.81 -23.41 10.11
N LEU A 388 6.42 -23.59 11.29
CA LEU A 388 5.67 -23.85 12.53
C LEU A 388 4.80 -22.63 12.94
N LYS A 389 5.35 -21.41 12.85
CA LYS A 389 4.55 -20.18 13.11
C LYS A 389 3.39 -20.03 12.12
N ALA A 390 3.57 -20.38 10.86
CA ALA A 390 2.52 -20.36 9.86
C ALA A 390 1.42 -21.40 10.16
N LYS A 391 1.82 -22.59 10.65
CA LYS A 391 0.90 -23.70 10.94
C LYS A 391 0.12 -23.52 12.25
N PHE A 392 0.76 -23.02 13.31
CA PHE A 392 0.21 -22.98 14.66
C PHE A 392 -0.12 -21.57 15.18
N GLY A 393 0.21 -20.51 14.42
CA GLY A 393 0.08 -19.11 14.83
C GLY A 393 1.40 -18.52 15.32
N SER A 394 1.61 -17.24 15.04
CA SER A 394 2.86 -16.51 15.35
C SER A 394 3.16 -16.33 16.82
N ASP A 395 2.13 -16.44 17.67
CA ASP A 395 2.14 -16.23 19.11
C ASP A 395 2.38 -17.51 19.93
N LYS A 396 2.31 -18.70 19.29
CA LYS A 396 2.51 -20.00 19.96
C LYS A 396 3.96 -20.42 20.08
N LEU A 397 4.82 -19.88 19.22
CA LEU A 397 6.24 -20.20 19.20
C LEU A 397 7.04 -18.91 19.07
N LEU A 398 7.75 -18.55 20.14
CA LEU A 398 8.54 -17.31 20.19
C LEU A 398 10.02 -17.67 20.41
N ARG A 399 10.91 -16.87 19.83
CA ARG A 399 12.32 -16.90 20.21
C ARG A 399 12.46 -16.25 21.60
N ALA A 400 13.50 -16.63 22.35
CA ALA A 400 13.76 -15.99 23.65
C ALA A 400 13.86 -14.45 23.54
N THR A 401 14.38 -13.96 22.42
CA THR A 401 14.45 -12.52 22.11
C THR A 401 13.10 -11.87 21.79
N GLU A 402 12.06 -12.67 21.53
CA GLU A 402 10.69 -12.23 21.29
C GLU A 402 9.79 -12.34 22.55
N LEU A 403 10.28 -13.00 23.62
CA LEU A 403 9.56 -13.13 24.89
C LEU A 403 9.53 -11.79 25.63
N ARG A 404 8.34 -11.29 25.94
CA ARG A 404 8.13 -10.01 26.61
C ARG A 404 6.85 -10.01 27.42
N ASP A 405 6.85 -9.22 28.50
CA ASP A 405 5.72 -9.06 29.40
C ASP A 405 4.60 -8.20 28.79
N ASP A 406 4.92 -7.36 27.78
CA ASP A 406 3.95 -6.49 27.10
C ASP A 406 4.10 -6.62 25.58
N PRO A 407 3.05 -6.97 24.85
CA PRO A 407 3.12 -7.06 23.39
C PRO A 407 3.29 -5.66 22.77
N VAL A 408 4.54 -5.25 22.58
CA VAL A 408 4.93 -3.99 21.92
C VAL A 408 4.41 -3.94 20.46
N TYR A 409 3.84 -5.04 19.98
CA TYR A 409 3.44 -5.21 18.57
C TYR A 409 1.96 -5.43 18.40
N ARG A 410 1.25 -4.36 18.04
CA ARG A 410 -0.05 -4.49 17.39
C ARG A 410 0.16 -4.81 15.92
N ASP A 411 -0.59 -5.77 15.38
CA ASP A 411 -0.69 -5.99 13.94
C ASP A 411 -1.19 -4.69 13.31
N VAL A 412 -0.37 -4.09 12.45
CA VAL A 412 -0.70 -2.82 11.79
C VAL A 412 -0.90 -3.10 10.32
N ILE A 413 -2.08 -2.77 9.83
CA ILE A 413 -2.40 -2.89 8.43
C ILE A 413 -2.00 -1.60 7.68
N GLY A 414 -1.31 -1.76 6.54
CA GLY A 414 -1.00 -0.66 5.62
C GLY A 414 -1.87 -0.75 4.38
N PHE A 415 -2.11 0.38 3.73
CA PHE A 415 -2.96 0.46 2.53
C PHE A 415 -2.38 -0.21 1.28
N GLY A 416 -1.09 -0.50 1.24
CA GLY A 416 -0.41 -0.68 -0.03
C GLY A 416 0.15 -2.07 -0.33
N ASN A 417 -0.01 -3.08 0.52
CA ASN A 417 0.70 -4.33 0.28
C ASN A 417 -0.16 -5.57 0.51
N ILE A 418 -0.75 -6.08 -0.59
CA ILE A 418 -1.50 -7.34 -0.64
C ILE A 418 -0.56 -8.53 -0.43
N LYS A 419 0.74 -8.37 -0.67
CA LYS A 419 1.73 -9.46 -0.59
C LYS A 419 1.96 -9.95 0.85
N ASP A 420 1.42 -9.25 1.84
CA ASP A 420 1.42 -9.64 3.26
C ASP A 420 0.05 -10.23 3.72
N LEU A 421 -0.92 -10.37 2.82
CA LEU A 421 -2.25 -10.93 3.08
C LEU A 421 -2.28 -12.45 2.93
#